data_53479f043f7b098c3515351f1de02742
#
_entry.id   53479f043f7b098c3515351f1de02742
#
_cell.length_a   1.000
_cell.length_b   1.000
_cell.length_c   1.000
_cell.angle_alpha   90.00
_cell.angle_beta   90.00
_cell.angle_gamma   90.00
#
_symmetry.space_group_name_H-M   'P 1'
#
loop_
_entity.id
_entity.type
_entity.pdbx_description
1 polymer ?
#
loop_
_entity_poly.entity_id
_entity_poly.type
_entity_poly.pdbx_seq_one_letter_code
_entity_poly.pdbx_strand_id
1 'polypeptide(L)'
;MTHLEKLKAKLGGANPDAVIISSEINQRYISGFPFTDGYLLVTRNRSYLFTDFRYEEAARAEADPGLEVLIPQHAMLDYIADRIFENDCHSVAFEEEALSYSTYEKLKAALPGVKLAPVASAILSSLREIKDEDELKNIAEAQKIADAAFEHIIKFIKPDMTEREVALELEFFMRRHGSGGMPFEIIAVSGSASSMPHGVPRDRKLERGFLTMDFGA
;
A
#
# COMPACT_ATOMS: atom_id res chain seq x y z
N MET A 1 -6.90 4.03 19.28
CA MET A 1 -6.85 2.59 18.89
C MET A 1 -6.08 2.50 17.60
N THR A 2 -4.95 1.79 17.56
CA THR A 2 -4.14 1.62 16.36
C THR A 2 -4.86 0.76 15.32
N HIS A 3 -4.40 0.78 14.05
CA HIS A 3 -4.97 -0.08 13.00
C HIS A 3 -4.77 -1.56 13.35
N LEU A 4 -3.64 -1.91 13.97
CA LEU A 4 -3.37 -3.25 14.48
C LEU A 4 -4.39 -3.67 15.55
N GLU A 5 -4.71 -2.79 16.50
CA GLU A 5 -5.73 -3.06 17.52
C GLU A 5 -7.13 -3.21 16.93
N LYS A 6 -7.47 -2.36 15.93
CA LYS A 6 -8.74 -2.47 15.18
C LYS A 6 -8.85 -3.84 14.48
N LEU A 7 -7.75 -4.33 13.88
CA LEU A 7 -7.72 -5.64 13.24
C LEU A 7 -7.87 -6.77 14.26
N LYS A 8 -7.09 -6.74 15.36
CA LYS A 8 -7.19 -7.75 16.44
C LYS A 8 -8.61 -7.91 16.97
N ALA A 9 -9.34 -6.81 17.11
CA ALA A 9 -10.72 -6.83 17.58
C ALA A 9 -11.70 -7.55 16.64
N LYS A 10 -11.31 -7.72 15.35
CA LYS A 10 -12.10 -8.46 14.36
C LYS A 10 -11.78 -9.97 14.30
N LEU A 11 -10.80 -10.45 15.07
CA LEU A 11 -10.39 -11.86 15.04
C LEU A 11 -11.12 -12.71 16.09
N GLY A 12 -11.35 -13.98 15.74
CA GLY A 12 -11.89 -15.03 16.59
C GLY A 12 -13.41 -15.03 16.75
N GLY A 13 -13.93 -15.93 17.56
CA GLY A 13 -15.35 -16.27 17.60
C GLY A 13 -15.77 -16.96 16.29
N ALA A 14 -16.65 -16.32 15.51
CA ALA A 14 -17.02 -16.79 14.17
C ALA A 14 -15.99 -16.42 13.08
N ASN A 15 -15.03 -15.55 13.39
CA ASN A 15 -13.98 -15.09 12.48
C ASN A 15 -12.71 -15.94 12.62
N PRO A 16 -11.77 -15.87 11.65
CA PRO A 16 -10.49 -16.55 11.71
C PRO A 16 -9.68 -16.20 12.98
N ASP A 17 -8.85 -17.14 13.43
CA ASP A 17 -7.97 -16.95 14.60
C ASP A 17 -6.81 -16.00 14.29
N ALA A 18 -6.40 -15.98 13.03
CA ALA A 18 -5.31 -15.15 12.54
C ALA A 18 -5.56 -14.64 11.12
N VAL A 19 -4.81 -13.59 10.76
CA VAL A 19 -4.76 -13.04 9.40
C VAL A 19 -3.32 -12.94 8.94
N ILE A 20 -3.03 -13.45 7.74
CA ILE A 20 -1.79 -13.20 7.01
C ILE A 20 -2.02 -12.05 6.03
N ILE A 21 -1.16 -11.04 6.10
CA ILE A 21 -1.21 -9.85 5.24
C ILE A 21 0.02 -9.89 4.33
N SER A 22 -0.23 -9.89 3.02
CA SER A 22 0.78 -10.03 1.97
C SER A 22 0.92 -8.79 1.08
N SER A 23 -0.12 -7.95 0.98
CA SER A 23 -0.08 -6.74 0.18
C SER A 23 0.65 -5.59 0.89
N GLU A 24 1.56 -4.91 0.21
CA GLU A 24 2.33 -3.78 0.75
C GLU A 24 1.43 -2.68 1.31
N ILE A 25 0.30 -2.40 0.66
CA ILE A 25 -0.66 -1.38 1.10
C ILE A 25 -1.22 -1.73 2.48
N ASN A 26 -1.68 -2.98 2.67
CA ASN A 26 -2.26 -3.39 3.94
C ASN A 26 -1.19 -3.66 5.00
N GLN A 27 0.01 -4.10 4.60
CA GLN A 27 1.16 -4.18 5.50
C GLN A 27 1.49 -2.80 6.08
N ARG A 28 1.62 -1.78 5.23
CA ARG A 28 1.85 -0.40 5.66
C ARG A 28 0.71 0.13 6.54
N TYR A 29 -0.54 -0.14 6.15
CA TYR A 29 -1.71 0.31 6.91
C TYR A 29 -1.73 -0.24 8.34
N ILE A 30 -1.43 -1.52 8.51
CA ILE A 30 -1.47 -2.19 9.82
C ILE A 30 -0.21 -1.93 10.65
N SER A 31 0.97 -1.91 10.03
CA SER A 31 2.24 -1.75 10.73
C SER A 31 2.67 -0.30 10.96
N GLY A 32 2.13 0.64 10.16
CA GLY A 32 2.65 2.00 10.09
C GLY A 32 4.01 2.13 9.37
N PHE A 33 4.60 1.01 8.95
CA PHE A 33 5.93 0.92 8.37
C PHE A 33 5.89 0.39 6.93
N PRO A 34 6.48 1.10 5.96
CA PRO A 34 6.54 0.64 4.57
C PRO A 34 7.69 -0.36 4.38
N PHE A 35 7.39 -1.56 3.92
CA PHE A 35 8.38 -2.57 3.53
C PHE A 35 7.86 -3.43 2.38
N THR A 36 8.78 -4.10 1.70
CA THR A 36 8.51 -5.10 0.66
C THR A 36 9.07 -6.45 1.11
N ASP A 37 8.83 -7.51 0.35
CA ASP A 37 9.43 -8.83 0.60
C ASP A 37 9.21 -9.39 2.02
N GLY A 38 7.97 -9.22 2.54
CA GLY A 38 7.64 -9.72 3.86
C GLY A 38 6.15 -9.98 4.05
N TYR A 39 5.78 -10.30 5.29
CA TYR A 39 4.40 -10.58 5.69
C TYR A 39 4.10 -10.03 7.07
N LEU A 40 2.84 -9.74 7.34
CA LEU A 40 2.36 -9.64 8.72
C LEU A 40 1.52 -10.88 9.05
N LEU A 41 1.67 -11.36 10.26
CA LEU A 41 0.76 -12.33 10.88
C LEU A 41 0.16 -11.66 12.11
N VAL A 42 -1.15 -11.49 12.10
CA VAL A 42 -1.88 -10.92 13.24
C VAL A 42 -2.76 -12.00 13.83
N THR A 43 -2.52 -12.35 15.09
CA THR A 43 -3.38 -13.22 15.90
C THR A 43 -4.09 -12.38 16.98
N ARG A 44 -4.99 -12.96 17.73
CA ARG A 44 -5.63 -12.26 18.85
C ARG A 44 -4.62 -11.75 19.89
N ASN A 45 -3.62 -12.57 20.20
CA ASN A 45 -2.72 -12.30 21.32
C ASN A 45 -1.40 -11.69 20.87
N ARG A 46 -0.84 -12.18 19.75
CA ARG A 46 0.47 -11.77 19.23
C ARG A 46 0.35 -11.29 17.79
N SER A 47 1.27 -10.46 17.39
CA SER A 47 1.36 -9.99 16.01
C SER A 47 2.80 -9.89 15.61
N TYR A 48 3.10 -10.28 14.37
CA TYR A 48 4.45 -10.43 13.88
C TYR A 48 4.62 -9.70 12.55
N LEU A 49 5.77 -9.07 12.39
CA LEU A 49 6.26 -8.55 11.12
C LEU A 49 7.45 -9.41 10.69
N PHE A 50 7.28 -10.16 9.62
CA PHE A 50 8.34 -10.96 9.02
C PHE A 50 8.95 -10.18 7.86
N THR A 51 10.25 -9.98 7.90
CA THR A 51 11.00 -9.29 6.86
C THR A 51 12.43 -9.84 6.80
N ASP A 52 13.27 -9.26 5.98
CA ASP A 52 14.68 -9.62 5.92
C ASP A 52 15.60 -8.58 6.60
N PHE A 53 16.90 -8.88 6.63
CA PHE A 53 17.90 -8.05 7.30
C PHE A 53 17.97 -6.61 6.78
N ARG A 54 17.51 -6.33 5.55
CA ARG A 54 17.52 -4.97 4.96
C ARG A 54 16.59 -4.01 5.70
N TYR A 55 15.51 -4.54 6.26
CA TYR A 55 14.48 -3.76 6.94
C TYR A 55 14.54 -3.89 8.47
N GLU A 56 15.36 -4.78 9.03
CA GLU A 56 15.31 -5.13 10.46
C GLU A 56 15.43 -3.92 11.38
N GLU A 57 16.45 -3.10 11.19
CA GLU A 57 16.71 -1.93 12.05
C GLU A 57 15.56 -0.90 11.97
N ALA A 58 15.15 -0.57 10.75
CA ALA A 58 14.07 0.41 10.54
C ALA A 58 12.72 -0.13 11.03
N ALA A 59 12.40 -1.40 10.78
CA ALA A 59 11.16 -2.00 11.26
C ALA A 59 11.08 -2.02 12.80
N ARG A 60 12.20 -2.33 13.49
CA ARG A 60 12.25 -2.28 14.96
C ARG A 60 12.09 -0.88 15.53
N ALA A 61 12.49 0.15 14.78
CA ALA A 61 12.41 1.54 15.20
C ALA A 61 11.05 2.20 14.90
N GLU A 62 10.41 1.83 13.79
CA GLU A 62 9.30 2.60 13.22
C GLU A 62 7.96 1.85 13.16
N ALA A 63 7.96 0.49 13.16
CA ALA A 63 6.71 -0.27 13.10
C ALA A 63 5.89 -0.15 14.39
N ASP A 64 4.57 -0.40 14.27
CA ASP A 64 3.66 -0.43 15.44
C ASP A 64 4.28 -1.29 16.56
N PRO A 65 4.43 -0.78 17.77
CA PRO A 65 5.09 -1.47 18.89
C PRO A 65 4.38 -2.77 19.32
N GLY A 66 3.18 -3.00 18.87
CA GLY A 66 2.47 -4.27 19.06
C GLY A 66 2.91 -5.39 18.12
N LEU A 67 3.84 -5.12 17.19
CA LEU A 67 4.41 -6.09 16.26
C LEU A 67 5.78 -6.57 16.73
N GLU A 68 5.95 -7.88 16.84
CA GLU A 68 7.26 -8.51 17.02
C GLU A 68 7.94 -8.64 15.64
N VAL A 69 9.07 -7.95 15.45
CA VAL A 69 9.84 -8.01 14.20
C VAL A 69 10.72 -9.26 14.20
N LEU A 70 10.49 -10.13 13.23
CA LEU A 70 11.17 -11.41 13.07
C LEU A 70 11.89 -11.51 11.73
N ILE A 71 13.15 -11.96 11.80
CA ILE A 71 13.95 -12.29 10.61
C ILE A 71 13.97 -13.82 10.47
N PRO A 72 13.33 -14.37 9.43
CA PRO A 72 13.23 -15.83 9.26
C PRO A 72 14.60 -16.50 9.19
N GLN A 73 14.75 -17.60 9.93
CA GLN A 73 15.97 -18.42 9.95
C GLN A 73 15.94 -19.55 8.91
N HIS A 74 14.80 -19.76 8.26
CA HIS A 74 14.56 -20.73 7.20
C HIS A 74 13.51 -20.17 6.21
N ALA A 75 12.90 -21.00 5.39
CA ALA A 75 11.94 -20.53 4.40
C ALA A 75 10.79 -19.70 5.05
N MET A 76 10.51 -18.54 4.51
CA MET A 76 9.58 -17.54 5.08
C MET A 76 8.23 -18.14 5.47
N LEU A 77 7.60 -18.91 4.58
CA LEU A 77 6.27 -19.47 4.82
C LEU A 77 6.28 -20.56 5.91
N ASP A 78 7.33 -21.36 5.99
CA ASP A 78 7.49 -22.36 7.04
C ASP A 78 7.68 -21.67 8.40
N TYR A 79 8.45 -20.58 8.42
CA TYR A 79 8.66 -19.80 9.64
C TYR A 79 7.39 -19.09 10.13
N ILE A 80 6.53 -18.65 9.21
CA ILE A 80 5.18 -18.14 9.51
C ILE A 80 4.29 -19.28 10.05
N ALA A 81 4.36 -20.47 9.45
CA ALA A 81 3.61 -21.63 9.89
C ALA A 81 3.96 -22.02 11.33
N ASP A 82 5.24 -21.99 11.72
CA ASP A 82 5.66 -22.22 13.10
C ASP A 82 4.96 -21.28 14.07
N ARG A 83 4.88 -19.97 13.73
CA ARG A 83 4.17 -18.97 14.59
C ARG A 83 2.67 -19.24 14.66
N ILE A 84 2.06 -19.72 13.57
CA ILE A 84 0.64 -20.08 13.54
C ILE A 84 0.37 -21.26 14.50
N PHE A 85 1.20 -22.30 14.45
CA PHE A 85 1.09 -23.46 15.36
C PHE A 85 1.38 -23.08 16.82
N GLU A 86 2.41 -22.27 17.08
CA GLU A 86 2.74 -21.79 18.42
C GLU A 86 1.63 -20.95 19.07
N ASN A 87 0.80 -20.31 18.26
CA ASN A 87 -0.35 -19.54 18.73
C ASN A 87 -1.67 -20.33 18.74
N ASP A 88 -1.62 -21.65 18.49
CA ASP A 88 -2.78 -22.54 18.46
C ASP A 88 -3.90 -22.06 17.53
N CYS A 89 -3.52 -21.54 16.36
CA CYS A 89 -4.47 -21.05 15.38
C CYS A 89 -4.94 -22.20 14.48
N HIS A 90 -6.24 -22.43 14.45
CA HIS A 90 -6.87 -23.48 13.64
C HIS A 90 -7.48 -22.94 12.34
N SER A 91 -7.65 -21.62 12.26
CA SER A 91 -8.18 -20.93 11.09
C SER A 91 -7.39 -19.65 10.81
N VAL A 92 -6.95 -19.47 9.57
CA VAL A 92 -6.13 -18.34 9.13
C VAL A 92 -6.74 -17.71 7.88
N ALA A 93 -7.05 -16.42 7.96
CA ALA A 93 -7.43 -15.65 6.79
C ALA A 93 -6.20 -15.24 5.99
N PHE A 94 -6.33 -15.17 4.69
CA PHE A 94 -5.32 -14.62 3.79
C PHE A 94 -5.96 -13.70 2.77
N GLU A 95 -5.16 -12.80 2.18
CA GLU A 95 -5.61 -11.87 1.15
C GLU A 95 -5.72 -12.60 -0.20
N GLU A 96 -6.92 -12.99 -0.55
CA GLU A 96 -7.25 -13.71 -1.78
C GLU A 96 -7.01 -12.89 -3.05
N GLU A 97 -7.03 -11.56 -2.95
CA GLU A 97 -6.79 -10.66 -4.07
C GLU A 97 -5.30 -10.34 -4.27
N ALA A 98 -4.46 -10.61 -3.28
CA ALA A 98 -3.03 -10.26 -3.32
C ALA A 98 -2.12 -11.49 -3.35
N LEU A 99 -2.51 -12.57 -2.68
CA LEU A 99 -1.67 -13.77 -2.57
C LEU A 99 -1.69 -14.56 -3.89
N SER A 100 -0.52 -14.79 -4.48
CA SER A 100 -0.44 -15.61 -5.70
C SER A 100 -0.88 -17.05 -5.43
N TYR A 101 -1.45 -17.72 -6.45
CA TYR A 101 -1.82 -19.14 -6.32
C TYR A 101 -0.63 -20.03 -5.91
N SER A 102 0.55 -19.75 -6.46
CA SER A 102 1.77 -20.51 -6.08
C SER A 102 2.12 -20.33 -4.59
N THR A 103 1.98 -19.13 -4.05
CA THR A 103 2.23 -18.86 -2.63
C THR A 103 1.15 -19.50 -1.76
N TYR A 104 -0.11 -19.47 -2.19
CA TYR A 104 -1.21 -20.15 -1.51
C TYR A 104 -0.96 -21.67 -1.39
N GLU A 105 -0.55 -22.36 -2.46
CA GLU A 105 -0.26 -23.80 -2.41
C GLU A 105 0.91 -24.13 -1.47
N LYS A 106 1.94 -23.30 -1.44
CA LYS A 106 3.05 -23.44 -0.48
C LYS A 106 2.59 -23.23 0.97
N LEU A 107 1.79 -22.18 1.20
CA LEU A 107 1.23 -21.91 2.52
C LEU A 107 0.32 -23.04 2.99
N LYS A 108 -0.51 -23.57 2.11
CA LYS A 108 -1.38 -24.72 2.39
C LYS A 108 -0.59 -25.97 2.73
N ALA A 109 0.51 -26.23 2.04
CA ALA A 109 1.39 -27.36 2.32
C ALA A 109 2.10 -27.20 3.68
N ALA A 110 2.48 -25.98 4.06
CA ALA A 110 3.12 -25.66 5.35
C ALA A 110 2.14 -25.70 6.54
N LEU A 111 0.82 -25.67 6.29
CA LEU A 111 -0.22 -25.59 7.33
C LEU A 111 -1.20 -26.79 7.31
N PRO A 112 -0.71 -28.04 7.50
CA PRO A 112 -1.59 -29.19 7.54
C PRO A 112 -2.56 -29.10 8.72
N GLY A 113 -3.85 -29.29 8.44
CA GLY A 113 -4.92 -29.24 9.46
C GLY A 113 -5.42 -27.84 9.82
N VAL A 114 -4.80 -26.78 9.34
CA VAL A 114 -5.28 -25.39 9.53
C VAL A 114 -6.23 -25.01 8.40
N LYS A 115 -7.37 -24.43 8.73
CA LYS A 115 -8.34 -23.93 7.75
C LYS A 115 -7.86 -22.59 7.17
N LEU A 116 -7.54 -22.56 5.89
CA LEU A 116 -7.26 -21.31 5.16
C LEU A 116 -8.57 -20.69 4.65
N ALA A 117 -8.81 -19.43 4.99
CA ALA A 117 -10.01 -18.69 4.65
C ALA A 117 -9.69 -17.48 3.73
N PRO A 118 -10.23 -17.43 2.48
CA PRO A 118 -9.98 -16.34 1.55
C PRO A 118 -10.91 -15.14 1.87
N VAL A 119 -10.70 -14.47 2.99
CA VAL A 119 -11.58 -13.41 3.49
C VAL A 119 -10.81 -12.20 4.05
N ALA A 120 -9.49 -12.20 3.99
CA ALA A 120 -8.71 -11.12 4.57
C ALA A 120 -8.86 -9.81 3.80
N SER A 121 -9.02 -9.85 2.47
CA SER A 121 -9.23 -8.65 1.66
C SER A 121 -10.46 -7.88 2.11
N ALA A 122 -11.58 -8.57 2.34
CA ALA A 122 -12.81 -7.95 2.85
C ALA A 122 -12.65 -7.40 4.27
N ILE A 123 -11.97 -8.11 5.16
CA ILE A 123 -11.71 -7.67 6.54
C ILE A 123 -10.88 -6.37 6.52
N LEU A 124 -9.78 -6.35 5.78
CA LEU A 124 -8.87 -5.20 5.69
C LEU A 124 -9.50 -4.01 4.99
N SER A 125 -10.25 -4.23 3.91
CA SER A 125 -11.00 -3.17 3.22
C SER A 125 -12.00 -2.50 4.16
N SER A 126 -12.72 -3.27 4.98
CA SER A 126 -13.67 -2.72 5.94
C SER A 126 -13.04 -1.83 7.02
N LEU A 127 -11.75 -2.02 7.33
CA LEU A 127 -11.01 -1.15 8.24
C LEU A 127 -10.61 0.18 7.58
N ARG A 128 -10.30 0.14 6.29
CA ARG A 128 -9.84 1.31 5.50
C ARG A 128 -11.00 2.13 4.93
N GLU A 129 -12.21 1.60 4.92
CA GLU A 129 -13.40 2.27 4.37
C GLU A 129 -13.73 3.54 5.16
N ILE A 130 -13.67 3.48 6.48
CA ILE A 130 -13.94 4.62 7.36
C ILE A 130 -12.60 5.18 7.84
N LYS A 131 -12.26 6.39 7.38
CA LYS A 131 -11.02 7.08 7.69
C LYS A 131 -11.06 7.67 9.09
N ASP A 132 -9.96 7.58 9.83
CA ASP A 132 -9.80 8.30 11.08
C ASP A 132 -9.27 9.73 10.84
N GLU A 133 -9.11 10.50 11.94
CA GLU A 133 -8.74 11.92 11.87
C GLU A 133 -7.37 12.15 11.24
N ASP A 134 -6.39 11.28 11.52
CA ASP A 134 -5.04 11.38 10.97
C ASP A 134 -5.03 11.01 9.47
N GLU A 135 -5.80 10.01 9.07
CA GLU A 135 -5.97 9.65 7.67
C GLU A 135 -6.66 10.77 6.88
N LEU A 136 -7.71 11.38 7.44
CA LEU A 136 -8.38 12.54 6.82
C LEU A 136 -7.44 13.74 6.67
N LYS A 137 -6.59 14.00 7.67
CA LYS A 137 -5.58 15.05 7.63
C LYS A 137 -4.55 14.80 6.52
N ASN A 138 -4.07 13.55 6.40
CA ASN A 138 -3.10 13.19 5.35
C ASN A 138 -3.72 13.32 3.95
N ILE A 139 -4.97 12.91 3.76
CA ILE A 139 -5.70 13.09 2.50
C ILE A 139 -5.84 14.58 2.17
N ALA A 140 -6.22 15.40 3.14
CA ALA A 140 -6.36 16.83 2.95
C ALA A 140 -5.02 17.52 2.61
N GLU A 141 -3.91 17.06 3.20
CA GLU A 141 -2.59 17.59 2.90
C GLU A 141 -2.11 17.20 1.49
N ALA A 142 -2.32 15.94 1.08
CA ALA A 142 -2.05 15.50 -0.29
C ALA A 142 -2.87 16.31 -1.31
N GLN A 143 -4.14 16.58 -1.03
CA GLN A 143 -4.98 17.42 -1.89
C GLN A 143 -4.43 18.85 -2.01
N LYS A 144 -3.99 19.48 -0.92
CA LYS A 144 -3.38 20.82 -0.96
C LYS A 144 -2.14 20.88 -1.84
N ILE A 145 -1.30 19.83 -1.81
CA ILE A 145 -0.12 19.74 -2.68
C ILE A 145 -0.55 19.67 -4.15
N ALA A 146 -1.56 18.87 -4.47
CA ALA A 146 -2.10 18.78 -5.83
C ALA A 146 -2.72 20.10 -6.31
N ASP A 147 -3.50 20.78 -5.46
CA ASP A 147 -4.09 22.10 -5.78
C ASP A 147 -2.99 23.14 -6.05
N ALA A 148 -1.96 23.19 -5.20
CA ALA A 148 -0.83 24.10 -5.39
C ALA A 148 -0.03 23.76 -6.68
N ALA A 149 0.10 22.49 -7.02
CA ALA A 149 0.72 22.06 -8.28
C ALA A 149 -0.09 22.51 -9.49
N PHE A 150 -1.42 22.47 -9.42
CA PHE A 150 -2.28 23.00 -10.48
C PHE A 150 -2.11 24.52 -10.63
N GLU A 151 -2.15 25.27 -9.53
CA GLU A 151 -1.93 26.72 -9.57
C GLU A 151 -0.55 27.10 -10.11
N HIS A 152 0.46 26.31 -9.83
CA HIS A 152 1.80 26.50 -10.36
C HIS A 152 1.86 26.21 -11.86
N ILE A 153 1.36 25.04 -12.29
CA ILE A 153 1.54 24.61 -13.68
C ILE A 153 0.82 25.50 -14.68
N ILE A 154 -0.36 26.04 -14.37
CA ILE A 154 -1.07 26.97 -15.26
C ILE A 154 -0.32 28.29 -15.50
N LYS A 155 0.59 28.67 -14.60
CA LYS A 155 1.46 29.85 -14.73
C LYS A 155 2.80 29.51 -15.41
N PHE A 156 3.21 28.26 -15.32
CA PHE A 156 4.50 27.77 -15.81
C PHE A 156 4.49 27.40 -17.29
N ILE A 157 3.38 26.85 -17.79
CA ILE A 157 3.22 26.35 -19.15
C ILE A 157 3.48 27.45 -20.19
N LYS A 158 4.31 27.11 -21.19
CA LYS A 158 4.61 27.94 -22.38
C LYS A 158 4.32 27.16 -23.66
N PRO A 159 4.01 27.85 -24.78
CA PRO A 159 3.63 27.18 -26.03
C PRO A 159 4.70 26.30 -26.67
N ASP A 160 5.97 26.51 -26.33
CA ASP A 160 7.12 25.75 -26.87
C ASP A 160 7.52 24.54 -26.02
N MET A 161 6.88 24.35 -24.86
CA MET A 161 7.07 23.18 -24.00
C MET A 161 6.47 21.92 -24.62
N THR A 162 7.06 20.79 -24.25
CA THR A 162 6.53 19.46 -24.58
C THR A 162 5.57 18.96 -23.51
N GLU A 163 4.73 17.98 -23.86
CA GLU A 163 3.87 17.30 -22.90
C GLU A 163 4.66 16.69 -21.75
N ARG A 164 5.83 16.09 -22.07
CA ARG A 164 6.73 15.49 -21.07
C ARG A 164 7.31 16.52 -20.11
N GLU A 165 7.69 17.72 -20.58
CA GLU A 165 8.18 18.78 -19.71
C GLU A 165 7.10 19.27 -18.74
N VAL A 166 5.84 19.29 -19.14
CA VAL A 166 4.71 19.61 -18.25
C VAL A 166 4.53 18.53 -17.18
N ALA A 167 4.57 17.26 -17.56
CA ALA A 167 4.45 16.15 -16.61
C ALA A 167 5.60 16.14 -15.58
N LEU A 168 6.85 16.34 -16.05
CA LEU A 168 8.01 16.42 -15.18
C LEU A 168 7.94 17.59 -14.20
N GLU A 169 7.50 18.76 -14.66
CA GLU A 169 7.36 19.92 -13.77
C GLU A 169 6.31 19.68 -12.68
N LEU A 170 5.17 19.06 -13.00
CA LEU A 170 4.16 18.67 -12.01
C LEU A 170 4.76 17.72 -10.97
N GLU A 171 5.47 16.68 -11.41
CA GLU A 171 6.10 15.73 -10.51
C GLU A 171 7.13 16.41 -9.59
N PHE A 172 8.05 17.20 -10.15
CA PHE A 172 9.07 17.90 -9.37
C PHE A 172 8.45 18.89 -8.40
N PHE A 173 7.42 19.61 -8.81
CA PHE A 173 6.73 20.54 -7.91
C PHE A 173 6.12 19.79 -6.73
N MET A 174 5.34 18.75 -6.96
CA MET A 174 4.68 18.00 -5.89
C MET A 174 5.70 17.37 -4.93
N ARG A 175 6.77 16.75 -5.45
CA ARG A 175 7.84 16.18 -4.62
C ARG A 175 8.54 17.22 -3.75
N ARG A 176 8.81 18.41 -4.27
CA ARG A 176 9.40 19.52 -3.50
C ARG A 176 8.49 20.04 -2.41
N HIS A 177 7.18 19.85 -2.53
CA HIS A 177 6.18 20.30 -1.57
C HIS A 177 5.67 19.19 -0.64
N GLY A 178 6.37 18.05 -0.57
CA GLY A 178 6.15 17.02 0.43
C GLY A 178 5.43 15.77 -0.04
N SER A 179 5.14 15.63 -1.35
CA SER A 179 4.64 14.35 -1.87
C SER A 179 5.69 13.25 -1.68
N GLY A 180 5.29 12.15 -1.05
CA GLY A 180 6.15 11.00 -0.82
C GLY A 180 6.43 10.16 -2.06
N GLY A 181 5.63 10.33 -3.10
CA GLY A 181 5.72 9.61 -4.37
C GLY A 181 4.58 9.98 -5.31
N MET A 182 4.63 9.48 -6.53
CA MET A 182 3.50 9.61 -7.46
C MET A 182 2.60 8.39 -7.32
N PRO A 183 1.30 8.56 -7.10
CA PRO A 183 0.39 7.43 -6.96
C PRO A 183 0.15 6.70 -8.29
N PHE A 184 0.37 7.39 -9.41
CA PHE A 184 0.27 6.90 -10.78
C PHE A 184 1.10 7.77 -11.73
N GLU A 185 1.30 7.29 -12.98
CA GLU A 185 1.98 8.05 -14.02
C GLU A 185 1.17 9.29 -14.41
N ILE A 186 1.80 10.47 -14.35
CA ILE A 186 1.14 11.75 -14.65
C ILE A 186 0.70 11.76 -16.11
N ILE A 187 -0.54 12.11 -16.36
CA ILE A 187 -1.06 12.41 -17.68
C ILE A 187 -0.93 13.91 -17.95
N ALA A 188 -0.33 14.28 -19.07
CA ALA A 188 -0.30 15.65 -19.57
C ALA A 188 -0.24 15.58 -21.11
N VAL A 189 -1.40 15.58 -21.77
CA VAL A 189 -1.53 15.38 -23.21
C VAL A 189 -2.39 16.45 -23.86
N SER A 190 -1.96 16.92 -25.04
CA SER A 190 -2.55 18.06 -25.73
C SER A 190 -3.10 17.72 -27.12
N GLY A 191 -3.90 18.62 -27.67
CA GLY A 191 -4.49 18.52 -29.01
C GLY A 191 -5.40 17.30 -29.13
N SER A 192 -5.27 16.51 -30.20
CA SER A 192 -6.09 15.32 -30.41
C SER A 192 -5.88 14.23 -29.36
N ALA A 193 -4.72 14.19 -28.71
CA ALA A 193 -4.44 13.23 -27.64
C ALA A 193 -5.17 13.55 -26.34
N SER A 194 -5.67 14.79 -26.15
CA SER A 194 -6.45 15.15 -24.96
C SER A 194 -7.78 14.41 -24.83
N SER A 195 -8.22 13.72 -25.87
CA SER A 195 -9.39 12.83 -25.83
C SER A 195 -9.09 11.42 -25.33
N MET A 196 -7.82 11.10 -25.11
CA MET A 196 -7.41 9.77 -24.60
C MET A 196 -7.29 9.80 -23.07
N PRO A 197 -8.17 9.08 -22.32
CA PRO A 197 -8.19 9.11 -20.86
C PRO A 197 -6.88 8.66 -20.20
N HIS A 198 -6.14 7.74 -20.86
CA HIS A 198 -4.85 7.23 -20.40
C HIS A 198 -3.71 7.63 -21.34
N GLY A 199 -3.73 8.90 -21.80
CA GLY A 199 -2.71 9.41 -22.69
C GLY A 199 -1.35 9.52 -22.01
N VAL A 200 -0.29 9.06 -22.69
CA VAL A 200 1.10 9.15 -22.17
C VAL A 200 1.76 10.43 -22.69
N PRO A 201 2.37 11.24 -21.80
CA PRO A 201 3.07 12.46 -22.21
C PRO A 201 4.21 12.19 -23.21
N ARG A 202 4.21 12.90 -24.34
CA ARG A 202 5.13 12.71 -25.47
C ARG A 202 6.18 13.81 -25.52
N ASP A 203 7.30 13.55 -26.22
CA ASP A 203 8.28 14.57 -26.64
C ASP A 203 7.76 15.39 -27.84
N ARG A 204 6.55 15.92 -27.67
CA ARG A 204 5.85 16.73 -28.66
C ARG A 204 5.43 18.04 -28.02
N LYS A 205 5.65 19.15 -28.72
CA LYS A 205 5.22 20.47 -28.25
C LYS A 205 3.71 20.51 -28.04
N LEU A 206 3.30 21.26 -27.04
CA LEU A 206 1.89 21.48 -26.75
C LEU A 206 1.16 22.04 -27.98
N GLU A 207 0.01 21.46 -28.26
CA GLU A 207 -0.89 21.95 -29.30
C GLU A 207 -1.92 22.93 -28.74
N ARG A 208 -2.41 23.82 -29.61
CA ARG A 208 -3.55 24.69 -29.25
C ARG A 208 -4.80 23.84 -29.00
N GLY A 209 -5.53 24.16 -27.95
CA GLY A 209 -6.76 23.47 -27.59
C GLY A 209 -6.73 23.03 -26.13
N PHE A 210 -7.30 21.86 -25.88
CA PHE A 210 -7.30 21.28 -24.54
C PHE A 210 -5.94 20.64 -24.21
N LEU A 211 -5.55 20.80 -22.97
CA LEU A 211 -4.49 20.03 -22.32
C LEU A 211 -5.16 19.24 -21.18
N THR A 212 -5.25 17.93 -21.35
CA THR A 212 -5.75 17.04 -20.31
C THR A 212 -4.61 16.71 -19.37
N MET A 213 -4.81 16.99 -18.09
CA MET A 213 -3.85 16.66 -17.03
C MET A 213 -4.55 15.81 -15.96
N ASP A 214 -3.91 14.72 -15.54
CA ASP A 214 -4.32 13.88 -14.43
C ASP A 214 -3.08 13.61 -13.57
N PHE A 215 -3.12 14.04 -12.31
CA PHE A 215 -2.00 13.96 -11.37
C PHE A 215 -2.50 14.02 -9.93
N GLY A 216 -1.67 13.56 -9.00
CA GLY A 216 -1.96 13.56 -7.56
C GLY A 216 -0.68 13.46 -6.73
N ALA A 217 -0.78 13.77 -5.45
CA ALA A 217 0.31 13.72 -4.49
C ALA A 217 0.10 12.61 -3.45
#